data_22118b40a3b997d4a23713c0f1aecf61
#
_entry.id   22118b40a3b997d4a23713c0f1aecf61
#
_cell.length_a   1.000
_cell.length_b   1.000
_cell.length_c   1.000
_cell.angle_alpha   90.00
_cell.angle_beta   90.00
_cell.angle_gamma   90.00
#
_symmetry.space_group_name_H-M   'P 1'
#
loop_
_entity.id
_entity.type
_entity.pdbx_description
1 polymer ?
#
loop_
_entity_poly.entity_id
_entity_poly.type
_entity_poly.pdbx_seq_one_letter_code
_entity_poly.pdbx_strand_id
1 'polypeptide(L)'
;MKPLEKAQFISNWIKDYVEKMPSKAQSLIIGISGGIDSSVSSTLSAMTGIKTIVLSMPIKQKSSQHDLSLKHQEWLIKNFDNVEAHTLNLDKLFETFEGTLSNFDSEHGMANSRARIRMTTLYQVAAANKGIVVGTGNKVEDFGVGFYTKYGDGGVDISPIADCNKSEVWEIGKSINILQEIIDAAPTDGLWDDGRTDEGQLGLRYEELEEAMNNVNSINREKYEKIRNINLHKMEPIPVCKIPN
;
A
#
# COMPACT_ATOMS: atom_id res chain seq x y z
N MET A 1 2.65 -14.49 18.14
CA MET A 1 1.45 -14.94 17.37
C MET A 1 1.95 -15.63 16.12
N LYS A 2 1.37 -16.78 15.76
CA LYS A 2 1.73 -17.46 14.50
C LYS A 2 1.21 -16.68 13.29
N PRO A 3 1.84 -16.78 12.10
CA PRO A 3 1.42 -15.98 10.93
C PRO A 3 -0.07 -16.09 10.58
N LEU A 4 -0.64 -17.29 10.56
CA LEU A 4 -2.07 -17.50 10.29
C LEU A 4 -2.98 -16.91 11.38
N GLU A 5 -2.58 -16.98 12.65
CA GLU A 5 -3.31 -16.34 13.77
C GLU A 5 -3.28 -14.82 13.63
N LYS A 6 -2.14 -14.25 13.17
CA LYS A 6 -1.99 -12.83 12.91
C LYS A 6 -2.89 -12.40 11.73
N ALA A 7 -2.94 -13.18 10.65
CA ALA A 7 -3.85 -12.95 9.55
C ALA A 7 -5.31 -12.89 10.01
N GLN A 8 -5.75 -13.88 10.80
CA GLN A 8 -7.11 -13.92 11.34
C GLN A 8 -7.40 -12.74 12.29
N PHE A 9 -6.44 -12.38 13.13
CA PHE A 9 -6.56 -11.22 14.01
C PHE A 9 -6.76 -9.93 13.23
N ILE A 10 -5.94 -9.69 12.19
CA ILE A 10 -6.04 -8.48 11.36
C ILE A 10 -7.37 -8.45 10.59
N SER A 11 -7.79 -9.57 10.00
CA SER A 11 -9.07 -9.66 9.30
C SER A 11 -10.25 -9.37 10.24
N ASN A 12 -10.24 -9.91 11.46
CA ASN A 12 -11.25 -9.61 12.48
C ASN A 12 -11.21 -8.13 12.89
N TRP A 13 -10.03 -7.53 13.03
CA TRP A 13 -9.89 -6.10 13.33
C TRP A 13 -10.51 -5.22 12.25
N ILE A 14 -10.29 -5.52 10.96
CA ILE A 14 -10.93 -4.80 9.85
C ILE A 14 -12.46 -4.88 9.98
N LYS A 15 -12.98 -6.08 10.20
CA LYS A 15 -14.43 -6.32 10.35
C LYS A 15 -14.99 -5.54 11.52
N ASP A 16 -14.36 -5.62 12.68
CA ASP A 16 -14.75 -4.92 13.90
C ASP A 16 -14.73 -3.39 13.73
N TYR A 17 -13.71 -2.87 13.01
CA TYR A 17 -13.62 -1.45 12.70
C TYR A 17 -14.84 -0.98 11.89
N VAL A 18 -15.17 -1.68 10.80
CA VAL A 18 -16.33 -1.38 9.96
C VAL A 18 -17.63 -1.47 10.75
N GLU A 19 -17.78 -2.47 11.60
CA GLU A 19 -18.98 -2.66 12.43
C GLU A 19 -19.17 -1.55 13.47
N LYS A 20 -18.10 -0.95 13.96
CA LYS A 20 -18.13 0.13 14.96
C LYS A 20 -18.24 1.52 14.34
N MET A 21 -18.16 1.66 13.01
CA MET A 21 -18.32 2.96 12.35
C MET A 21 -19.73 3.52 12.59
N PRO A 22 -19.88 4.85 12.89
CA PRO A 22 -21.18 5.50 13.01
C PRO A 22 -22.05 5.37 11.76
N SER A 23 -21.42 5.39 10.58
CA SER A 23 -22.00 5.04 9.29
C SER A 23 -21.27 3.83 8.76
N LYS A 24 -21.84 2.67 8.90
CA LYS A 24 -21.23 1.40 8.54
C LYS A 24 -20.90 1.38 7.05
N ALA A 25 -19.62 1.18 6.72
CA ALA A 25 -19.19 0.95 5.35
C ALA A 25 -19.78 -0.36 4.79
N GLN A 26 -20.16 -0.34 3.51
CA GLN A 26 -20.74 -1.50 2.83
C GLN A 26 -19.73 -2.27 2.02
N SER A 27 -18.54 -1.69 1.78
CA SER A 27 -17.46 -2.30 1.01
C SER A 27 -16.08 -1.84 1.47
N LEU A 28 -15.08 -2.65 1.17
CA LEU A 28 -13.67 -2.38 1.33
C LEU A 28 -13.05 -2.18 -0.05
N ILE A 29 -12.36 -1.06 -0.28
CA ILE A 29 -11.77 -0.72 -1.57
C ILE A 29 -10.26 -0.74 -1.43
N ILE A 30 -9.58 -1.48 -2.31
CA ILE A 30 -8.13 -1.64 -2.21
C ILE A 30 -7.46 -1.70 -3.59
N GLY A 31 -6.31 -1.03 -3.71
CA GLY A 31 -5.45 -1.10 -4.89
C GLY A 31 -4.56 -2.34 -4.86
N ILE A 32 -4.45 -3.03 -5.99
CA ILE A 32 -3.55 -4.17 -6.17
C ILE A 32 -2.44 -3.79 -7.13
N SER A 33 -1.20 -3.76 -6.62
CA SER A 33 0.01 -3.49 -7.41
C SER A 33 0.64 -4.74 -8.01
N GLY A 34 0.34 -5.92 -7.47
CA GLY A 34 1.04 -7.17 -7.73
C GLY A 34 2.18 -7.46 -6.75
N GLY A 35 2.44 -6.56 -5.79
CA GLY A 35 3.38 -6.77 -4.68
C GLY A 35 2.74 -7.47 -3.49
N ILE A 36 3.59 -7.98 -2.58
CA ILE A 36 3.16 -8.79 -1.42
C ILE A 36 2.23 -8.02 -0.48
N ASP A 37 2.50 -6.73 -0.20
CA ASP A 37 1.70 -5.95 0.76
C ASP A 37 0.26 -5.77 0.29
N SER A 38 0.07 -5.39 -0.98
CA SER A 38 -1.27 -5.25 -1.57
C SER A 38 -2.00 -6.58 -1.67
N SER A 39 -1.26 -7.67 -1.92
CA SER A 39 -1.83 -9.02 -2.00
C SER A 39 -2.26 -9.53 -0.62
N VAL A 40 -1.46 -9.30 0.41
CA VAL A 40 -1.83 -9.65 1.79
C VAL A 40 -3.02 -8.82 2.25
N SER A 41 -2.96 -7.48 2.12
CA SER A 41 -4.03 -6.59 2.59
C SER A 41 -5.37 -6.89 1.90
N SER A 42 -5.38 -7.17 0.59
CA SER A 42 -6.60 -7.52 -0.15
C SER A 42 -7.17 -8.88 0.27
N THR A 43 -6.30 -9.86 0.51
CA THR A 43 -6.73 -11.17 1.00
C THR A 43 -7.31 -11.08 2.41
N LEU A 44 -6.66 -10.33 3.32
CA LEU A 44 -7.18 -10.08 4.68
C LEU A 44 -8.54 -9.35 4.65
N SER A 45 -8.72 -8.43 3.71
CA SER A 45 -10.00 -7.75 3.46
C SER A 45 -11.07 -8.74 2.98
N ALA A 46 -10.73 -9.60 2.02
CA ALA A 46 -11.64 -10.65 1.53
C ALA A 46 -12.06 -11.64 2.62
N MET A 47 -11.13 -12.03 3.51
CA MET A 47 -11.40 -12.92 4.65
C MET A 47 -12.43 -12.37 5.64
N THR A 48 -12.71 -11.06 5.64
CA THR A 48 -13.76 -10.46 6.49
C THR A 48 -15.17 -10.87 6.13
N GLY A 49 -15.39 -11.32 4.89
CA GLY A 49 -16.71 -11.55 4.30
C GLY A 49 -17.45 -10.27 3.86
N ILE A 50 -16.88 -9.07 4.12
CA ILE A 50 -17.42 -7.80 3.62
C ILE A 50 -17.12 -7.69 2.13
N LYS A 51 -18.04 -7.11 1.34
CA LYS A 51 -17.80 -6.85 -0.09
C LYS A 51 -16.45 -6.14 -0.26
N THR A 52 -15.53 -6.76 -0.99
CA THR A 52 -14.18 -6.26 -1.22
C THR A 52 -14.00 -5.97 -2.71
N ILE A 53 -13.75 -4.72 -3.06
CA ILE A 53 -13.51 -4.29 -4.45
C ILE A 53 -12.02 -4.04 -4.61
N VAL A 54 -11.39 -4.81 -5.50
CA VAL A 54 -9.96 -4.76 -5.76
C VAL A 54 -9.69 -4.12 -7.12
N LEU A 55 -8.79 -3.13 -7.14
CA LEU A 55 -8.50 -2.34 -8.33
C LEU A 55 -7.05 -2.49 -8.77
N SER A 56 -6.82 -3.00 -9.98
CA SER A 56 -5.55 -2.82 -10.70
C SER A 56 -5.61 -1.52 -11.50
N MET A 57 -4.64 -0.63 -11.29
CA MET A 57 -4.65 0.73 -11.85
C MET A 57 -3.31 1.03 -12.55
N PRO A 58 -3.03 0.39 -13.71
CA PRO A 58 -1.79 0.63 -14.42
C PRO A 58 -1.68 2.09 -14.90
N ILE A 59 -0.47 2.67 -14.71
CA ILE A 59 -0.05 3.95 -15.27
C ILE A 59 1.35 3.74 -15.85
N LYS A 60 1.46 3.56 -17.16
CA LYS A 60 2.72 3.32 -17.90
C LYS A 60 3.59 2.21 -17.24
N GLN A 61 2.95 1.20 -16.69
CA GLN A 61 3.58 0.17 -15.87
C GLN A 61 4.16 -0.94 -16.74
N LYS A 62 5.26 -1.55 -16.32
CA LYS A 62 5.81 -2.74 -16.99
C LYS A 62 4.81 -3.89 -16.96
N SER A 63 4.69 -4.62 -18.06
CA SER A 63 3.75 -5.75 -18.20
C SER A 63 3.88 -6.78 -17.09
N SER A 64 5.10 -7.14 -16.68
CA SER A 64 5.34 -8.16 -15.64
C SER A 64 4.72 -7.83 -14.28
N GLN A 65 4.74 -6.57 -13.84
CA GLN A 65 4.10 -6.15 -12.60
C GLN A 65 2.57 -6.15 -12.72
N HIS A 66 2.08 -5.69 -13.87
CA HIS A 66 0.65 -5.72 -14.15
C HIS A 66 0.11 -7.16 -14.21
N ASP A 67 0.86 -8.09 -14.79
CA ASP A 67 0.49 -9.50 -14.87
C ASP A 67 0.32 -10.14 -13.49
N LEU A 68 1.20 -9.83 -12.52
CA LEU A 68 1.04 -10.31 -11.13
C LEU A 68 -0.21 -9.76 -10.46
N SER A 69 -0.56 -8.50 -10.72
CA SER A 69 -1.79 -7.91 -10.18
C SER A 69 -3.05 -8.59 -10.74
N LEU A 70 -3.06 -8.92 -12.03
CA LEU A 70 -4.17 -9.64 -12.68
C LEU A 70 -4.29 -11.07 -12.15
N LYS A 71 -3.17 -11.81 -12.05
CA LYS A 71 -3.16 -13.16 -11.47
C LYS A 71 -3.70 -13.17 -10.05
N HIS A 72 -3.36 -12.15 -9.25
CA HIS A 72 -3.89 -12.06 -7.89
C HIS A 72 -5.38 -11.74 -7.85
N GLN A 73 -5.89 -10.89 -8.75
CA GLN A 73 -7.32 -10.64 -8.91
C GLN A 73 -8.08 -11.94 -9.24
N GLU A 74 -7.59 -12.70 -10.19
CA GLU A 74 -8.18 -14.00 -10.56
C GLU A 74 -8.17 -14.99 -9.39
N TRP A 75 -7.05 -15.04 -8.65
CA TRP A 75 -6.93 -15.89 -7.47
C TRP A 75 -7.91 -15.47 -6.37
N LEU A 76 -8.09 -14.16 -6.11
CA LEU A 76 -9.06 -13.67 -5.13
C LEU A 76 -10.50 -14.03 -5.51
N ILE A 77 -10.92 -13.77 -6.74
CA ILE A 77 -12.27 -14.11 -7.24
C ILE A 77 -12.53 -15.61 -7.13
N LYS A 78 -11.53 -16.45 -7.40
CA LYS A 78 -11.65 -17.90 -7.31
C LYS A 78 -11.85 -18.40 -5.87
N ASN A 79 -11.27 -17.71 -4.89
CA ASN A 79 -11.23 -18.17 -3.50
C ASN A 79 -12.23 -17.47 -2.58
N PHE A 80 -12.83 -16.33 -3.01
CA PHE A 80 -13.70 -15.52 -2.17
C PHE A 80 -14.90 -14.98 -2.96
N ASP A 81 -16.11 -15.38 -2.57
CA ASP A 81 -17.37 -14.98 -3.23
C ASP A 81 -17.73 -13.50 -3.01
N ASN A 82 -17.12 -12.83 -2.03
CA ASN A 82 -17.34 -11.43 -1.69
C ASN A 82 -16.38 -10.46 -2.41
N VAL A 83 -15.55 -10.94 -3.34
CA VAL A 83 -14.59 -10.12 -4.08
C VAL A 83 -15.12 -9.74 -5.45
N GLU A 84 -14.99 -8.46 -5.78
CA GLU A 84 -15.21 -7.88 -7.10
C GLU A 84 -13.90 -7.25 -7.59
N ALA A 85 -13.44 -7.56 -8.81
CA ALA A 85 -12.18 -7.07 -9.33
C ALA A 85 -12.36 -6.25 -10.61
N HIS A 86 -11.62 -5.13 -10.68
CA HIS A 86 -11.60 -4.26 -11.85
C HIS A 86 -10.17 -3.88 -12.23
N THR A 87 -9.96 -3.70 -13.53
CA THR A 87 -8.75 -3.09 -14.07
C THR A 87 -9.11 -1.76 -14.70
N LEU A 88 -8.55 -0.68 -14.15
CA LEU A 88 -8.78 0.68 -14.60
C LEU A 88 -7.47 1.23 -15.17
N ASN A 89 -7.32 1.23 -16.49
CA ASN A 89 -6.15 1.84 -17.14
C ASN A 89 -6.21 3.36 -16.99
N LEU A 90 -5.21 3.94 -16.33
CA LEU A 90 -5.12 5.37 -16.04
C LEU A 90 -4.09 6.11 -16.92
N ASP A 91 -3.52 5.45 -17.94
CA ASP A 91 -2.48 6.02 -18.80
C ASP A 91 -2.93 7.36 -19.41
N LYS A 92 -4.10 7.37 -20.07
CA LYS A 92 -4.63 8.56 -20.73
C LYS A 92 -4.90 9.71 -19.75
N LEU A 93 -5.37 9.39 -18.54
CA LEU A 93 -5.57 10.39 -17.48
C LEU A 93 -4.24 10.99 -17.05
N PHE A 94 -3.23 10.16 -16.85
CA PHE A 94 -1.91 10.59 -16.45
C PHE A 94 -1.20 11.39 -17.56
N GLU A 95 -1.30 10.99 -18.82
CA GLU A 95 -0.77 11.74 -19.97
C GLU A 95 -1.38 13.14 -20.08
N THR A 96 -2.69 13.26 -19.85
CA THR A 96 -3.36 14.57 -19.83
C THR A 96 -2.85 15.42 -18.68
N PHE A 97 -2.63 14.84 -17.50
CA PHE A 97 -2.07 15.50 -16.33
C PHE A 97 -0.64 16.01 -16.61
N GLU A 98 0.25 15.15 -17.14
CA GLU A 98 1.61 15.52 -17.53
C GLU A 98 1.62 16.69 -18.53
N GLY A 99 0.81 16.59 -19.58
CA GLY A 99 0.72 17.64 -20.61
C GLY A 99 0.24 18.98 -20.04
N THR A 100 -0.72 18.95 -19.11
CA THR A 100 -1.23 20.17 -18.45
C THR A 100 -0.18 20.84 -17.57
N LEU A 101 0.72 20.07 -16.97
CA LEU A 101 1.74 20.54 -16.02
C LEU A 101 3.15 20.58 -16.63
N SER A 102 3.27 20.61 -17.95
CA SER A 102 4.57 20.58 -18.65
C SER A 102 5.54 21.69 -18.24
N ASN A 103 5.05 22.84 -17.76
CA ASN A 103 5.88 23.94 -17.23
C ASN A 103 6.36 23.70 -15.78
N PHE A 104 5.88 22.65 -15.12
CA PHE A 104 6.20 22.26 -13.73
C PHE A 104 6.77 20.86 -13.69
N ASP A 105 7.54 20.49 -14.71
CA ASP A 105 8.10 19.14 -14.85
C ASP A 105 9.06 18.81 -13.71
N SER A 106 8.86 17.64 -13.11
CA SER A 106 9.66 17.07 -12.07
C SER A 106 9.46 15.57 -12.03
N GLU A 107 10.49 14.79 -12.33
CA GLU A 107 10.43 13.33 -12.33
C GLU A 107 9.86 12.79 -11.00
N HIS A 108 10.41 13.25 -9.87
CA HIS A 108 9.92 12.87 -8.54
C HIS A 108 8.48 13.36 -8.29
N GLY A 109 8.13 14.56 -8.75
CA GLY A 109 6.78 15.11 -8.66
C GLY A 109 5.77 14.27 -9.45
N MET A 110 6.12 13.83 -10.65
CA MET A 110 5.28 12.98 -11.51
C MET A 110 5.15 11.56 -10.94
N ALA A 111 6.21 10.97 -10.38
CA ALA A 111 6.12 9.70 -9.67
C ALA A 111 5.10 9.76 -8.50
N ASN A 112 5.21 10.78 -7.65
CA ASN A 112 4.22 11.00 -6.56
C ASN A 112 2.81 11.28 -7.10
N SER A 113 2.68 11.92 -8.27
CA SER A 113 1.36 12.18 -8.88
C SER A 113 0.68 10.91 -9.38
N ARG A 114 1.44 9.91 -9.83
CA ARG A 114 0.88 8.58 -10.12
C ARG A 114 0.22 7.96 -8.89
N ALA A 115 0.87 8.00 -7.73
CA ALA A 115 0.29 7.50 -6.48
C ALA A 115 -0.97 8.29 -6.08
N ARG A 116 -0.97 9.63 -6.22
CA ARG A 116 -2.14 10.48 -5.90
C ARG A 116 -3.33 10.26 -6.84
N ILE A 117 -3.08 10.04 -8.11
CA ILE A 117 -4.14 9.71 -9.08
C ILE A 117 -4.78 8.36 -8.72
N ARG A 118 -3.98 7.35 -8.36
CA ARG A 118 -4.51 6.07 -7.88
C ARG A 118 -5.33 6.25 -6.60
N MET A 119 -4.84 7.02 -5.62
CA MET A 119 -5.58 7.32 -4.39
C MET A 119 -6.92 7.98 -4.69
N THR A 120 -6.95 9.02 -5.51
CA THR A 120 -8.20 9.69 -5.90
C THR A 120 -9.18 8.73 -6.57
N THR A 121 -8.70 7.82 -7.40
CA THR A 121 -9.51 6.77 -8.04
C THR A 121 -10.11 5.82 -7.01
N LEU A 122 -9.31 5.37 -6.03
CA LEU A 122 -9.79 4.51 -4.93
C LEU A 122 -10.91 5.18 -4.14
N TYR A 123 -10.73 6.45 -3.76
CA TYR A 123 -11.77 7.20 -3.03
C TYR A 123 -13.03 7.46 -3.85
N GLN A 124 -12.91 7.67 -5.16
CA GLN A 124 -14.08 7.80 -6.05
C GLN A 124 -14.87 6.49 -6.08
N VAL A 125 -14.20 5.34 -6.18
CA VAL A 125 -14.85 4.03 -6.16
C VAL A 125 -15.45 3.75 -4.77
N ALA A 126 -14.75 4.13 -3.70
CA ALA A 126 -15.23 3.98 -2.32
C ALA A 126 -16.53 4.78 -2.11
N ALA A 127 -16.57 6.03 -2.52
CA ALA A 127 -17.77 6.88 -2.42
C ALA A 127 -18.96 6.27 -3.18
N ALA A 128 -18.74 5.79 -4.41
CA ALA A 128 -19.77 5.16 -5.23
C ALA A 128 -20.33 3.86 -4.64
N ASN A 129 -19.54 3.15 -3.82
CA ASN A 129 -19.90 1.87 -3.22
C ASN A 129 -20.14 1.94 -1.70
N LYS A 130 -20.27 3.14 -1.13
CA LYS A 130 -20.43 3.37 0.33
C LYS A 130 -19.35 2.63 1.13
N GLY A 131 -18.13 2.65 0.63
CA GLY A 131 -16.98 1.93 1.15
C GLY A 131 -15.94 2.82 1.78
N ILE A 132 -14.89 2.17 2.28
CA ILE A 132 -13.67 2.81 2.79
C ILE A 132 -12.45 2.27 2.03
N VAL A 133 -11.39 3.08 1.98
CA VAL A 133 -10.13 2.73 1.33
C VAL A 133 -9.22 2.02 2.34
N VAL A 134 -8.77 0.82 1.97
CA VAL A 134 -7.86 0.00 2.77
C VAL A 134 -6.43 0.21 2.27
N GLY A 135 -5.55 0.61 3.18
CA GLY A 135 -4.12 0.81 2.93
C GLY A 135 -3.34 -0.50 2.85
N THR A 136 -2.18 -0.39 2.21
CA THR A 136 -1.26 -1.51 1.99
C THR A 136 0.13 -1.24 2.57
N GLY A 137 0.33 -0.11 3.26
CA GLY A 137 1.59 0.26 3.88
C GLY A 137 1.93 -0.62 5.09
N ASN A 138 3.18 -1.05 5.19
CA ASN A 138 3.72 -1.83 6.29
C ASN A 138 4.50 -0.95 7.29
N LYS A 139 4.86 -1.55 8.42
CA LYS A 139 5.53 -0.84 9.52
C LYS A 139 6.87 -0.23 9.12
N VAL A 140 7.66 -0.93 8.30
CA VAL A 140 9.00 -0.47 7.93
C VAL A 140 8.93 0.71 6.98
N GLU A 141 8.10 0.60 5.95
CA GLU A 141 7.97 1.62 4.90
C GLU A 141 7.29 2.89 5.43
N ASP A 142 6.08 2.77 5.94
CA ASP A 142 5.27 3.94 6.32
C ASP A 142 5.74 4.57 7.63
N PHE A 143 5.93 3.76 8.67
CA PHE A 143 6.18 4.24 10.04
C PHE A 143 7.66 4.18 10.43
N GLY A 144 8.46 3.36 9.75
CA GLY A 144 9.89 3.28 9.90
C GLY A 144 10.60 4.42 9.20
N VAL A 145 10.66 4.39 7.88
CA VAL A 145 11.45 5.31 7.05
C VAL A 145 10.61 6.37 6.31
N GLY A 146 9.28 6.25 6.30
CA GLY A 146 8.40 7.17 5.57
C GLY A 146 8.52 7.03 4.05
N PHE A 147 8.68 5.81 3.56
CA PHE A 147 8.79 5.50 2.14
C PHE A 147 7.41 5.36 1.50
N TYR A 148 6.69 6.45 1.39
CA TYR A 148 5.38 6.55 0.77
C TYR A 148 5.11 7.97 0.25
N THR A 149 4.13 8.13 -0.60
CA THR A 149 3.65 9.44 -1.05
C THR A 149 2.54 9.95 -0.13
N LYS A 150 2.79 11.10 0.54
CA LYS A 150 1.76 11.77 1.34
C LYS A 150 0.56 12.12 0.45
N TYR A 151 -0.63 11.65 0.86
CA TYR A 151 -1.88 11.77 0.07
C TYR A 151 -1.83 11.05 -1.29
N GLY A 152 -0.96 10.05 -1.41
CA GLY A 152 -0.99 9.04 -2.46
C GLY A 152 -1.32 7.70 -1.84
N ASP A 153 -0.38 6.76 -1.86
CA ASP A 153 -0.48 5.46 -1.17
C ASP A 153 -0.62 5.56 0.35
N GLY A 154 -0.10 6.66 0.97
CA GLY A 154 -0.38 6.99 2.38
C GLY A 154 -1.75 7.63 2.63
N GLY A 155 -2.57 7.88 1.61
CA GLY A 155 -3.93 8.45 1.73
C GLY A 155 -4.98 7.36 1.78
N VAL A 156 -5.29 6.85 2.98
CA VAL A 156 -6.18 5.71 3.21
C VAL A 156 -7.05 5.93 4.45
N ASP A 157 -8.13 5.16 4.61
CA ASP A 157 -9.00 5.23 5.78
C ASP A 157 -8.54 4.31 6.90
N ILE A 158 -7.99 3.14 6.57
CA ILE A 158 -7.44 2.18 7.53
C ILE A 158 -6.15 1.56 7.00
N SER A 159 -5.22 1.21 7.89
CA SER A 159 -3.92 0.60 7.56
C SER A 159 -3.74 -0.72 8.31
N PRO A 160 -4.30 -1.83 7.81
CA PRO A 160 -4.39 -3.08 8.57
C PRO A 160 -3.05 -3.77 8.83
N ILE A 161 -2.04 -3.60 7.97
CA ILE A 161 -0.72 -4.20 8.12
C ILE A 161 0.36 -3.21 8.61
N ALA A 162 -0.05 -2.01 9.03
CA ALA A 162 0.86 -0.94 9.46
C ALA A 162 1.74 -1.28 10.68
N ASP A 163 1.35 -2.25 11.50
CA ASP A 163 2.16 -2.75 12.61
C ASP A 163 2.91 -4.06 12.29
N CYS A 164 2.87 -4.52 11.05
CA CYS A 164 3.63 -5.66 10.58
C CYS A 164 4.94 -5.22 9.93
N ASN A 165 6.06 -5.82 10.35
CA ASN A 165 7.32 -5.71 9.61
C ASN A 165 7.19 -6.35 8.23
N LYS A 166 8.06 -5.98 7.29
CA LYS A 166 8.04 -6.56 5.93
C LYS A 166 8.22 -8.08 5.96
N SER A 167 9.13 -8.58 6.80
CA SER A 167 9.35 -10.01 7.03
C SER A 167 8.08 -10.72 7.49
N GLU A 168 7.32 -10.09 8.39
CA GLU A 168 6.04 -10.63 8.88
C GLU A 168 4.96 -10.63 7.79
N VAL A 169 4.94 -9.63 6.91
CA VAL A 169 4.00 -9.60 5.76
C VAL A 169 4.25 -10.78 4.83
N TRP A 170 5.51 -11.12 4.53
CA TRP A 170 5.83 -12.33 3.76
C TRP A 170 5.37 -13.61 4.45
N GLU A 171 5.58 -13.72 5.76
CA GLU A 171 5.15 -14.88 6.54
C GLU A 171 3.62 -15.04 6.57
N ILE A 172 2.90 -13.93 6.73
CA ILE A 172 1.45 -13.89 6.63
C ILE A 172 1.04 -14.34 5.23
N GLY A 173 1.63 -13.77 4.17
CA GLY A 173 1.32 -14.12 2.79
C GLY A 173 1.46 -15.61 2.50
N LYS A 174 2.56 -16.24 2.95
CA LYS A 174 2.76 -17.70 2.87
C LYS A 174 1.66 -18.47 3.59
N SER A 175 1.29 -18.02 4.80
CA SER A 175 0.31 -18.71 5.65
C SER A 175 -1.13 -18.67 5.13
N ILE A 176 -1.46 -17.69 4.28
CA ILE A 176 -2.77 -17.53 3.64
C ILE A 176 -2.76 -17.91 2.15
N ASN A 177 -1.71 -18.63 1.71
CA ASN A 177 -1.56 -19.18 0.36
C ASN A 177 -1.55 -18.14 -0.77
N ILE A 178 -0.93 -16.97 -0.56
CA ILE A 178 -0.65 -16.04 -1.64
C ILE A 178 0.20 -16.74 -2.71
N LEU A 179 -0.02 -16.40 -3.98
CA LEU A 179 0.69 -16.98 -5.12
C LEU A 179 2.22 -16.89 -4.92
N GLN A 180 2.93 -18.01 -5.14
CA GLN A 180 4.37 -18.08 -4.92
C GLN A 180 5.13 -17.05 -5.77
N GLU A 181 4.66 -16.79 -6.99
CA GLU A 181 5.24 -15.77 -7.87
C GLU A 181 5.24 -14.36 -7.24
N ILE A 182 4.22 -14.04 -6.42
CA ILE A 182 4.14 -12.76 -5.69
C ILE A 182 5.06 -12.77 -4.47
N ILE A 183 5.15 -13.89 -3.78
CA ILE A 183 6.05 -14.06 -2.62
C ILE A 183 7.50 -13.92 -3.04
N ASP A 184 7.88 -14.41 -4.22
CA ASP A 184 9.24 -14.40 -4.76
C ASP A 184 9.58 -13.11 -5.51
N ALA A 185 8.58 -12.26 -5.81
CA ALA A 185 8.80 -11.00 -6.52
C ALA A 185 9.57 -9.99 -5.66
N ALA A 186 10.55 -9.33 -6.26
CA ALA A 186 11.27 -8.25 -5.58
C ALA A 186 10.33 -7.06 -5.32
N PRO A 187 10.34 -6.45 -4.11
CA PRO A 187 9.54 -5.28 -3.80
C PRO A 187 9.88 -4.08 -4.68
N THR A 188 8.85 -3.46 -5.23
CA THR A 188 8.96 -2.22 -6.02
C THR A 188 7.75 -1.34 -5.77
N ASP A 189 7.94 -0.01 -5.72
CA ASP A 189 6.85 0.95 -5.57
C ASP A 189 6.02 1.14 -6.86
N GLY A 190 6.52 0.67 -8.00
CA GLY A 190 5.83 0.75 -9.29
C GLY A 190 5.57 2.19 -9.78
N LEU A 191 6.34 3.17 -9.28
CA LEU A 191 6.21 4.60 -9.63
C LEU A 191 7.21 5.03 -10.71
N TRP A 192 8.21 4.19 -11.03
CA TRP A 192 9.31 4.49 -11.94
C TRP A 192 9.29 3.58 -13.16
N ASP A 193 9.70 4.13 -14.30
CA ASP A 193 9.71 3.39 -15.57
C ASP A 193 10.95 2.46 -15.71
N ASP A 194 12.00 2.66 -14.91
CA ASP A 194 13.24 1.88 -14.92
C ASP A 194 13.16 0.56 -14.14
N GLY A 195 12.13 0.41 -13.26
CA GLY A 195 11.92 -0.80 -12.47
C GLY A 195 12.89 -0.98 -11.31
N ARG A 196 13.38 0.14 -10.75
CA ARG A 196 14.18 0.14 -9.53
C ARG A 196 13.44 -0.52 -8.38
N THR A 197 14.17 -1.23 -7.51
CA THR A 197 13.62 -1.88 -6.32
C THR A 197 13.58 -0.90 -5.14
N ASP A 198 12.72 -1.17 -4.15
CA ASP A 198 12.62 -0.38 -2.93
C ASP A 198 13.94 -0.39 -2.14
N GLU A 199 14.58 -1.56 -1.99
CA GLU A 199 15.90 -1.68 -1.36
C GLU A 199 16.98 -0.88 -2.10
N GLY A 200 16.93 -0.85 -3.44
CA GLY A 200 17.83 -0.03 -4.26
C GLY A 200 17.65 1.47 -4.01
N GLN A 201 16.42 1.93 -3.82
CA GLN A 201 16.09 3.33 -3.50
C GLN A 201 16.47 3.70 -2.05
N LEU A 202 16.17 2.82 -1.09
CA LEU A 202 16.48 3.01 0.33
C LEU A 202 17.97 2.79 0.63
N GLY A 203 18.63 1.95 -0.16
CA GLY A 203 20.04 1.60 0.01
C GLY A 203 20.31 0.73 1.24
N LEU A 204 19.28 0.13 1.82
CA LEU A 204 19.31 -0.87 2.88
C LEU A 204 18.31 -1.97 2.55
N ARG A 205 18.62 -3.21 2.93
CA ARG A 205 17.69 -4.34 2.84
C ARG A 205 16.63 -4.24 3.93
N TYR A 206 15.50 -4.91 3.74
CA TYR A 206 14.43 -4.89 4.74
C TYR A 206 14.85 -5.44 6.11
N GLU A 207 15.65 -6.51 6.14
CA GLU A 207 16.17 -7.04 7.41
C GLU A 207 17.07 -6.02 8.13
N GLU A 208 17.86 -5.24 7.38
CA GLU A 208 18.73 -4.20 7.92
C GLU A 208 17.91 -3.01 8.45
N LEU A 209 16.83 -2.65 7.76
CA LEU A 209 15.88 -1.62 8.20
C LEU A 209 15.15 -2.04 9.47
N GLU A 210 14.62 -3.27 9.51
CA GLU A 210 13.94 -3.83 10.68
C GLU A 210 14.86 -3.92 11.91
N GLU A 211 16.10 -4.38 11.70
CA GLU A 211 17.11 -4.43 12.76
C GLU A 211 17.45 -3.03 13.26
N ALA A 212 17.74 -2.07 12.35
CA ALA A 212 18.07 -0.71 12.71
C ALA A 212 16.90 0.04 13.39
N MET A 213 15.66 -0.27 13.03
CA MET A 213 14.47 0.31 13.65
C MET A 213 14.32 -0.11 15.12
N ASN A 214 14.65 -1.35 15.44
CA ASN A 214 14.46 -1.96 16.75
C ASN A 214 15.71 -1.92 17.65
N ASN A 215 16.90 -1.73 17.08
CA ASN A 215 18.18 -1.77 17.80
C ASN A 215 18.93 -0.44 17.65
N VAL A 216 19.00 0.33 18.73
CA VAL A 216 19.70 1.61 18.77
C VAL A 216 21.22 1.49 18.54
N ASN A 217 21.79 0.31 18.74
CA ASN A 217 23.20 0.00 18.53
C ASN A 217 23.48 -0.64 17.17
N SER A 218 22.51 -0.70 16.27
CA SER A 218 22.67 -1.21 14.92
C SER A 218 23.75 -0.45 14.16
N ILE A 219 24.58 -1.16 13.40
CA ILE A 219 25.54 -0.56 12.47
C ILE A 219 24.85 0.29 11.38
N ASN A 220 23.59 -0.01 11.09
CA ASN A 220 22.77 0.70 10.09
C ASN A 220 21.91 1.83 10.70
N ARG A 221 21.99 2.07 12.03
CA ARG A 221 21.13 3.02 12.75
C ARG A 221 21.23 4.43 12.20
N GLU A 222 22.43 4.94 12.00
CA GLU A 222 22.66 6.29 11.48
C GLU A 222 22.03 6.48 10.10
N LYS A 223 22.20 5.48 9.21
CA LYS A 223 21.63 5.53 7.86
C LYS A 223 20.10 5.47 7.89
N TYR A 224 19.53 4.60 8.72
CA TYR A 224 18.08 4.51 8.96
C TYR A 224 17.53 5.86 9.46
N GLU A 225 18.14 6.47 10.48
CA GLU A 225 17.68 7.75 11.04
C GLU A 225 17.77 8.87 10.02
N LYS A 226 18.81 8.90 9.19
CA LYS A 226 18.93 9.88 8.12
C LYS A 226 17.77 9.79 7.13
N ILE A 227 17.40 8.61 6.69
CA ILE A 227 16.25 8.39 5.78
C ILE A 227 14.96 8.81 6.48
N ARG A 228 14.73 8.36 7.71
CA ARG A 228 13.55 8.69 8.51
C ARG A 228 13.40 10.20 8.71
N ASN A 229 14.44 10.89 9.12
CA ASN A 229 14.40 12.32 9.45
C ASN A 229 14.03 13.18 8.24
N ILE A 230 14.49 12.84 7.04
CA ILE A 230 14.10 13.53 5.80
C ILE A 230 12.60 13.40 5.56
N ASN A 231 12.01 12.25 5.92
CA ASN A 231 10.61 11.92 5.68
C ASN A 231 9.68 12.24 6.87
N LEU A 232 10.22 12.59 8.03
CA LEU A 232 9.46 12.73 9.28
C LEU A 232 8.26 13.67 9.14
N HIS A 233 8.46 14.82 8.46
CA HIS A 233 7.40 15.80 8.23
C HIS A 233 6.13 15.22 7.60
N LYS A 234 6.23 14.23 6.71
CA LYS A 234 5.05 13.62 6.09
C LYS A 234 4.41 12.52 6.94
N MET A 235 5.17 11.97 7.90
CA MET A 235 4.73 10.91 8.82
C MET A 235 3.97 11.47 10.03
N GLU A 236 4.22 12.72 10.40
CA GLU A 236 3.57 13.39 11.52
C GLU A 236 2.19 13.96 11.14
N PRO A 237 1.29 14.16 12.13
CA PRO A 237 0.05 14.88 11.91
C PRO A 237 0.30 16.26 11.29
N ILE A 238 -0.68 16.76 10.54
CA ILE A 238 -0.58 18.08 9.90
C ILE A 238 -0.35 19.14 10.99
N PRO A 239 0.74 19.96 10.92
CA PRO A 239 0.98 21.00 11.88
C PRO A 239 -0.13 22.05 11.85
N VAL A 240 -0.65 22.41 13.02
CA VAL A 240 -1.69 23.43 13.19
C VAL A 240 -1.10 24.62 13.92
N CYS A 241 -1.26 25.83 13.36
CA CYS A 241 -0.93 27.08 14.05
C CYS A 241 -1.91 27.30 15.21
N LYS A 242 -1.40 27.22 16.45
CA LYS A 242 -2.19 27.51 17.64
C LYS A 242 -2.08 28.99 17.96
N ILE A 243 -3.21 29.70 17.91
CA ILE A 243 -3.28 31.13 18.29
C ILE A 243 -3.33 31.20 19.82
N PRO A 244 -2.46 31.97 20.48
CA PRO A 244 -2.52 32.19 21.92
C PRO A 244 -3.85 32.87 22.29
N ASN A 245 -4.47 32.43 23.41
CA ASN A 245 -5.65 33.08 23.99
C ASN A 245 -5.28 34.43 24.57
#